data_b017ff8b813fa4ad7954b6ece17f8902
#
_entry.id   b017ff8b813fa4ad7954b6ece17f8902
#
_cell.length_a   1.000
_cell.length_b   1.000
_cell.length_c   1.000
_cell.angle_alpha   90.00
_cell.angle_beta   90.00
_cell.angle_gamma   90.00
#
_symmetry.space_group_name_H-M   'P 1'
#
loop_
_entity.id
_entity.type
_entity.pdbx_description
1 polymer ?
#
loop_
_entity_poly.entity_id
_entity_poly.type
_entity_poly.pdbx_seq_one_letter_code
_entity_poly.pdbx_strand_id
1 'polypeptide(L)'
;MALLGHSGQRRDVVGRRASEGANDRDIDTKPSIPCGVGQAHAVVPWINFVCVVALVALGTAILFADELGVTDGGKILLKTTHVLFGYVFALNLAWRIVWAFIGNRHAGWSALLPFGKGYGAALKDYVVQLFRGDVRPYLGHNPLARLMVSLLLLLLVAQAATGLVLAGTDIYYPPFGGWIAGWIAAPGVDPATILPYDKAGIDPTSWEAMRALRSPFVTMHYWNFYALLMLIVIHIVGVVVTELREGGGIVSAMFTGRKIFDRTPVDHGEPGA
;
A
#
# COMPACT_ATOMS: atom_id res chain seq x y z
N MET A 1 2.43 0.88 94.85
CA MET A 1 3.67 1.67 94.73
C MET A 1 3.59 2.43 93.43
N ALA A 2 3.21 3.65 93.62
CA ALA A 2 3.76 4.87 93.01
C ALA A 2 3.67 4.93 91.48
N LEU A 3 3.02 5.82 90.94
CA LEU A 3 2.76 7.26 90.92
C LEU A 3 3.02 7.82 89.49
N LEU A 4 2.07 8.62 89.06
CA LEU A 4 2.16 9.88 88.35
C LEU A 4 2.45 9.75 86.80
N GLY A 5 1.78 10.43 85.96
CA GLY A 5 0.89 11.58 86.01
C GLY A 5 1.15 12.47 84.78
N HIS A 6 0.20 13.29 84.47
CA HIS A 6 0.19 14.45 83.57
C HIS A 6 -0.24 14.21 82.11
N SER A 7 -1.43 14.62 81.83
CA SER A 7 -2.03 15.94 81.56
C SER A 7 -1.59 16.60 80.25
N GLY A 8 -2.56 16.76 79.45
CA GLY A 8 -2.87 18.07 78.89
C GLY A 8 -2.48 18.31 77.43
N GLN A 9 -3.37 18.39 76.53
CA GLN A 9 -3.82 19.67 76.02
C GLN A 9 -4.69 19.51 74.77
N ARG A 10 -5.92 19.86 74.94
CA ARG A 10 -6.81 20.20 73.81
C ARG A 10 -6.23 21.40 73.08
N ARG A 11 -6.16 21.35 71.76
CA ARG A 11 -6.26 22.55 70.98
C ARG A 11 -7.24 22.26 69.79
N ASP A 12 -8.37 22.87 69.94
CA ASP A 12 -9.31 23.17 68.88
C ASP A 12 -8.60 24.02 67.82
N VAL A 13 -8.62 23.58 66.61
CA VAL A 13 -8.38 24.45 65.45
C VAL A 13 -9.60 24.35 64.53
N VAL A 14 -10.39 25.38 64.72
CA VAL A 14 -11.51 25.80 63.88
C VAL A 14 -11.10 25.95 62.44
N GLY A 15 -11.93 25.39 61.63
CA GLY A 15 -12.33 25.84 60.30
C GLY A 15 -11.34 26.49 59.35
N ARG A 16 -11.13 25.82 58.22
CA ARG A 16 -11.14 26.46 56.92
C ARG A 16 -11.70 25.47 55.88
N ARG A 17 -12.95 25.59 55.57
CA ARG A 17 -13.49 25.17 54.29
C ARG A 17 -12.84 26.06 53.22
N ALA A 18 -11.80 25.57 52.61
CA ALA A 18 -11.39 26.05 51.29
C ALA A 18 -12.24 25.29 50.27
N SER A 19 -13.19 25.99 49.70
CA SER A 19 -13.87 25.61 48.49
C SER A 19 -12.87 25.73 47.35
N GLU A 20 -12.10 24.71 47.10
CA GLU A 20 -11.41 24.54 45.82
C GLU A 20 -12.45 24.08 44.84
N GLY A 21 -12.86 25.02 43.99
CA GLY A 21 -13.60 24.75 42.80
C GLY A 21 -12.81 23.77 41.95
N ALA A 22 -13.30 22.56 41.87
CA ALA A 22 -12.88 21.59 40.85
C ALA A 22 -13.10 22.27 39.48
N ASN A 23 -12.01 22.69 38.89
CA ASN A 23 -11.99 23.10 37.52
C ASN A 23 -12.17 21.83 36.68
N ASP A 24 -13.45 21.47 36.49
CA ASP A 24 -13.92 20.39 35.63
C ASP A 24 -13.68 20.79 34.16
N ARG A 25 -12.41 20.79 33.79
CA ARG A 25 -11.96 20.71 32.41
C ARG A 25 -11.11 19.45 32.29
N ASP A 26 -11.77 18.31 32.50
CA ASP A 26 -11.34 17.06 31.84
C ASP A 26 -11.53 17.28 30.34
N ILE A 27 -10.54 17.92 29.75
CA ILE A 27 -10.34 17.83 28.30
C ILE A 27 -10.10 16.35 28.07
N ASP A 28 -11.11 15.70 27.51
CA ASP A 28 -11.12 14.32 27.05
C ASP A 28 -9.98 14.16 26.00
N THR A 29 -8.73 14.09 26.50
CA THR A 29 -7.54 13.86 25.70
C THR A 29 -7.54 12.38 25.35
N LYS A 30 -8.26 12.04 24.28
CA LYS A 30 -8.18 10.71 23.66
C LYS A 30 -6.71 10.32 23.54
N PRO A 31 -6.30 9.14 24.08
CA PRO A 31 -4.91 8.74 24.03
C PRO A 31 -4.47 8.57 22.57
N SER A 32 -3.65 9.49 22.09
CA SER A 32 -2.97 9.35 20.80
C SER A 32 -1.74 8.48 21.00
N ILE A 33 -1.79 7.26 20.53
CA ILE A 33 -0.61 6.38 20.49
C ILE A 33 0.18 6.74 19.24
N PRO A 34 1.42 7.25 19.37
CA PRO A 34 2.25 7.49 18.19
C PRO A 34 2.57 6.14 17.55
N CYS A 35 2.05 5.90 16.35
CA CYS A 35 2.56 4.84 15.50
C CYS A 35 4.00 5.23 15.17
N GLY A 36 5.00 4.49 15.68
CA GLY A 36 6.42 4.79 15.55
C GLY A 36 6.98 4.62 14.13
N VAL A 37 6.31 5.26 13.17
CA VAL A 37 6.67 5.26 11.77
C VAL A 37 7.35 6.61 11.50
N GLY A 38 8.68 6.63 11.43
CA GLY A 38 9.43 7.83 11.09
C GLY A 38 8.98 8.43 9.75
N GLN A 39 9.19 9.72 9.54
CA GLN A 39 8.75 10.49 8.36
C GLN A 39 9.15 9.83 7.01
N ALA A 40 10.28 9.11 6.96
CA ALA A 40 10.71 8.37 5.78
C ALA A 40 9.71 7.30 5.31
N HIS A 41 8.88 6.76 6.21
CA HIS A 41 7.89 5.74 5.86
C HIS A 41 6.60 6.31 5.26
N ALA A 42 6.34 7.61 5.41
CA ALA A 42 5.18 8.25 4.80
C ALA A 42 5.37 8.51 3.30
N VAL A 43 6.60 8.68 2.82
CA VAL A 43 6.89 9.03 1.42
C VAL A 43 6.62 7.87 0.47
N VAL A 44 6.98 6.63 0.85
CA VAL A 44 6.84 5.43 0.01
C VAL A 44 5.39 5.17 -0.44
N PRO A 45 4.37 5.21 0.44
CA PRO A 45 2.96 5.08 0.04
C PRO A 45 2.50 6.17 -0.93
N TRP A 46 2.97 7.42 -0.75
CA TRP A 46 2.60 8.52 -1.63
C TRP A 46 3.20 8.39 -3.02
N ILE A 47 4.47 7.96 -3.13
CA ILE A 47 5.09 7.63 -4.42
C ILE A 47 4.28 6.54 -5.12
N ASN A 48 3.91 5.47 -4.42
CA ASN A 48 3.07 4.41 -4.99
C ASN A 48 1.72 4.95 -5.46
N PHE A 49 1.04 5.76 -4.65
CA PHE A 49 -0.25 6.34 -5.01
C PHE A 49 -0.15 7.17 -6.30
N VAL A 50 0.79 8.09 -6.38
CA VAL A 50 1.00 8.94 -7.56
C VAL A 50 1.35 8.11 -8.79
N CYS A 51 2.26 7.13 -8.65
CA CYS A 51 2.63 6.23 -9.75
C CYS A 51 1.43 5.40 -10.23
N VAL A 52 0.64 4.84 -9.33
CA VAL A 52 -0.55 4.03 -9.69
C VAL A 52 -1.57 4.89 -10.43
N VAL A 53 -1.87 6.10 -9.95
CA VAL A 53 -2.79 7.03 -10.64
C VAL A 53 -2.28 7.38 -12.04
N ALA A 54 -0.99 7.73 -12.17
CA ALA A 54 -0.38 8.05 -13.46
C ALA A 54 -0.40 6.85 -14.41
N LEU A 55 -0.04 5.64 -13.91
CA LEU A 55 -0.02 4.40 -14.69
C LEU A 55 -1.43 3.99 -15.15
N VAL A 56 -2.44 4.16 -14.30
CA VAL A 56 -3.85 3.90 -14.68
C VAL A 56 -4.28 4.87 -15.78
N ALA A 57 -4.01 6.17 -15.62
CA ALA A 57 -4.38 7.18 -16.62
C ALA A 57 -3.69 6.94 -17.97
N LEU A 58 -2.35 6.73 -17.94
CA LEU A 58 -1.57 6.47 -19.15
C LEU A 58 -1.92 5.13 -19.79
N GLY A 59 -2.12 4.07 -18.98
CA GLY A 59 -2.54 2.76 -19.45
C GLY A 59 -3.90 2.80 -20.14
N THR A 60 -4.85 3.56 -19.58
CA THR A 60 -6.17 3.80 -20.21
C THR A 60 -6.02 4.58 -21.52
N ALA A 61 -5.18 5.61 -21.55
CA ALA A 61 -4.91 6.37 -22.78
C ALA A 61 -4.27 5.50 -23.86
N ILE A 62 -3.36 4.59 -23.50
CA ILE A 62 -2.76 3.61 -24.42
C ILE A 62 -3.81 2.63 -24.94
N LEU A 63 -4.70 2.16 -24.07
CA LEU A 63 -5.76 1.21 -24.42
C LEU A 63 -6.71 1.76 -25.48
N PHE A 64 -7.04 3.05 -25.41
CA PHE A 64 -7.95 3.74 -26.32
C PHE A 64 -7.22 4.63 -27.33
N ALA A 65 -5.91 4.42 -27.55
CA ALA A 65 -5.10 5.29 -28.39
C ALA A 65 -5.57 5.29 -29.87
N ASP A 66 -6.06 4.17 -30.37
CA ASP A 66 -6.58 4.05 -31.75
C ASP A 66 -7.90 4.78 -31.90
N GLU A 67 -8.82 4.63 -30.96
CA GLU A 67 -10.12 5.32 -30.91
C GLU A 67 -9.96 6.83 -30.74
N LEU A 68 -8.91 7.25 -30.02
CA LEU A 68 -8.57 8.66 -29.84
C LEU A 68 -7.80 9.26 -31.02
N GLY A 69 -7.49 8.47 -32.05
CA GLY A 69 -6.75 8.92 -33.24
C GLY A 69 -5.30 9.30 -32.95
N VAL A 70 -4.68 8.69 -31.92
CA VAL A 70 -3.29 8.99 -31.55
C VAL A 70 -2.34 8.45 -32.62
N THR A 71 -1.45 9.31 -33.14
CA THR A 71 -0.42 8.92 -34.12
C THR A 71 0.60 7.94 -33.53
N ASP A 72 1.38 7.24 -34.36
CA ASP A 72 2.40 6.30 -33.88
C ASP A 72 3.44 7.00 -32.99
N GLY A 73 3.85 8.22 -33.33
CA GLY A 73 4.71 9.03 -32.46
C GLY A 73 4.06 9.33 -31.09
N GLY A 74 2.76 9.62 -31.08
CA GLY A 74 1.99 9.79 -29.85
C GLY A 74 1.89 8.50 -29.03
N LYS A 75 1.68 7.35 -29.67
CA LYS A 75 1.69 6.04 -29.00
C LYS A 75 3.04 5.72 -28.38
N ILE A 76 4.13 6.01 -29.09
CA ILE A 76 5.50 5.86 -28.56
C ILE A 76 5.67 6.73 -27.29
N LEU A 77 5.26 8.00 -27.36
CA LEU A 77 5.35 8.92 -26.21
C LEU A 77 4.54 8.43 -25.01
N LEU A 78 3.29 8.02 -25.22
CA LEU A 78 2.44 7.47 -24.16
C LEU A 78 3.07 6.23 -23.51
N LYS A 79 3.55 5.29 -24.33
CA LYS A 79 4.20 4.06 -23.85
C LYS A 79 5.50 4.36 -23.13
N THR A 80 6.33 5.26 -23.65
CA THR A 80 7.58 5.68 -22.99
C THR A 80 7.30 6.29 -21.64
N THR A 81 6.35 7.21 -21.54
CA THR A 81 5.96 7.84 -20.30
C THR A 81 5.39 6.82 -19.29
N HIS A 82 4.54 5.91 -19.76
CA HIS A 82 4.00 4.83 -18.95
C HIS A 82 5.12 3.93 -18.39
N VAL A 83 6.10 3.56 -19.20
CA VAL A 83 7.24 2.73 -18.79
C VAL A 83 8.12 3.46 -17.78
N LEU A 84 8.38 4.77 -17.95
CA LEU A 84 9.16 5.53 -16.99
C LEU A 84 8.50 5.60 -15.61
N PHE A 85 7.19 5.87 -15.54
CA PHE A 85 6.44 5.74 -14.30
C PHE A 85 6.44 4.30 -13.77
N GLY A 86 6.39 3.32 -14.67
CA GLY A 86 6.50 1.90 -14.34
C GLY A 86 7.83 1.54 -13.67
N TYR A 87 8.96 2.12 -14.10
CA TYR A 87 10.25 1.92 -13.44
C TYR A 87 10.30 2.51 -12.03
N VAL A 88 9.80 3.74 -11.85
CA VAL A 88 9.72 4.36 -10.52
C VAL A 88 8.86 3.50 -9.60
N PHE A 89 7.71 3.06 -10.10
CA PHE A 89 6.81 2.17 -9.37
C PHE A 89 7.48 0.83 -9.03
N ALA A 90 8.10 0.15 -10.00
CA ALA A 90 8.75 -1.15 -9.80
C ALA A 90 9.90 -1.08 -8.79
N LEU A 91 10.71 -0.01 -8.83
CA LEU A 91 11.79 0.22 -7.87
C LEU A 91 11.24 0.43 -6.45
N ASN A 92 10.19 1.26 -6.31
CA ASN A 92 9.55 1.51 -5.03
C ASN A 92 8.85 0.25 -4.48
N LEU A 93 8.24 -0.56 -5.35
CA LEU A 93 7.65 -1.85 -4.99
C LEU A 93 8.73 -2.86 -4.55
N ALA A 94 9.85 -2.95 -5.27
CA ALA A 94 10.99 -3.78 -4.88
C ALA A 94 11.54 -3.36 -3.52
N TRP A 95 11.68 -2.05 -3.27
CA TRP A 95 12.06 -1.53 -1.96
C TRP A 95 11.06 -1.95 -0.87
N ARG A 96 9.76 -1.86 -1.14
CA ARG A 96 8.71 -2.29 -0.19
C ARG A 96 8.81 -3.79 0.13
N ILE A 97 9.13 -4.62 -0.87
CA ILE A 97 9.36 -6.07 -0.69
C ILE A 97 10.59 -6.32 0.18
N VAL A 98 11.72 -5.67 -0.12
CA VAL A 98 12.94 -5.75 0.69
C VAL A 98 12.67 -5.30 2.13
N TRP A 99 11.93 -4.20 2.30
CA TRP A 99 11.58 -3.69 3.61
C TRP A 99 10.73 -4.66 4.44
N ALA A 100 9.95 -5.52 3.81
CA ALA A 100 9.19 -6.57 4.51
C ALA A 100 10.07 -7.66 5.15
N PHE A 101 11.34 -7.78 4.74
CA PHE A 101 12.32 -8.69 5.37
C PHE A 101 13.15 -8.02 6.46
N ILE A 102 13.52 -6.74 6.29
CA ILE A 102 14.48 -6.04 7.17
C ILE A 102 13.82 -4.96 8.05
N GLY A 103 12.55 -4.63 7.77
CA GLY A 103 11.81 -3.58 8.46
C GLY A 103 11.30 -3.99 9.85
N ASN A 104 10.54 -3.08 10.47
CA ASN A 104 9.95 -3.32 11.77
C ASN A 104 8.84 -4.40 11.73
N ARG A 105 8.41 -4.89 12.91
CA ARG A 105 7.43 -5.98 13.06
C ARG A 105 6.09 -5.71 12.34
N HIS A 106 5.65 -4.45 12.28
CA HIS A 106 4.38 -4.06 11.64
C HIS A 106 4.48 -3.98 10.11
N ALA A 107 5.68 -3.87 9.56
CA ALA A 107 5.96 -3.84 8.13
C ALA A 107 6.33 -5.22 7.57
N GLY A 108 6.62 -6.20 8.43
CA GLY A 108 7.11 -7.52 8.07
C GLY A 108 6.06 -8.43 7.44
N TRP A 109 6.52 -9.49 6.77
CA TRP A 109 5.65 -10.47 6.10
C TRP A 109 4.64 -11.11 7.04
N SER A 110 4.99 -11.37 8.29
CA SER A 110 4.08 -11.94 9.29
C SER A 110 2.88 -11.05 9.61
N ALA A 111 3.05 -9.73 9.52
CA ALA A 111 1.99 -8.75 9.72
C ALA A 111 1.15 -8.50 8.47
N LEU A 112 1.69 -8.79 7.28
CA LEU A 112 1.04 -8.54 6.00
C LEU A 112 0.30 -9.76 5.46
N LEU A 113 0.92 -10.96 5.56
CA LEU A 113 0.36 -12.15 4.92
C LEU A 113 -0.84 -12.70 5.70
N PRO A 114 -1.89 -13.18 4.99
CA PRO A 114 -3.12 -13.69 5.59
C PRO A 114 -2.96 -15.16 6.04
N PHE A 115 -1.84 -15.49 6.69
CA PHE A 115 -1.50 -16.84 7.16
C PHE A 115 -1.27 -16.85 8.67
N GLY A 116 -1.38 -18.02 9.27
CA GLY A 116 -1.12 -18.28 10.69
C GLY A 116 -2.27 -19.06 11.35
N LYS A 117 -1.95 -19.66 12.52
CA LYS A 117 -2.96 -20.39 13.30
C LYS A 117 -4.07 -19.43 13.74
N GLY A 118 -5.32 -19.78 13.45
CA GLY A 118 -6.48 -18.98 13.86
C GLY A 118 -6.85 -17.81 12.93
N TYR A 119 -6.06 -17.52 11.87
CA TYR A 119 -6.36 -16.40 10.96
C TYR A 119 -7.77 -16.48 10.34
N GLY A 120 -8.20 -17.66 9.88
CA GLY A 120 -9.53 -17.82 9.29
C GLY A 120 -10.67 -17.55 10.30
N ALA A 121 -10.50 -17.96 11.57
CA ALA A 121 -11.45 -17.64 12.62
C ALA A 121 -11.46 -16.12 12.91
N ALA A 122 -10.30 -15.50 13.06
CA ALA A 122 -10.19 -14.06 13.28
C ALA A 122 -10.79 -13.25 12.12
N LEU A 123 -10.59 -13.68 10.87
CA LEU A 123 -11.20 -13.05 9.70
C LEU A 123 -12.72 -13.15 9.74
N LYS A 124 -13.25 -14.34 10.01
CA LYS A 124 -14.71 -14.58 10.12
C LYS A 124 -15.30 -13.71 11.23
N ASP A 125 -14.68 -13.72 12.41
CA ASP A 125 -15.15 -12.94 13.56
C ASP A 125 -15.11 -11.43 13.28
N TYR A 126 -14.05 -10.94 12.66
CA TYR A 126 -13.93 -9.54 12.25
C TYR A 126 -15.04 -9.14 11.26
N VAL A 127 -15.30 -9.97 10.23
CA VAL A 127 -16.35 -9.71 9.25
C VAL A 127 -17.72 -9.68 9.93
N VAL A 128 -18.02 -10.62 10.84
CA VAL A 128 -19.29 -10.62 11.60
C VAL A 128 -19.42 -9.36 12.46
N GLN A 129 -18.36 -8.94 13.16
CA GLN A 129 -18.35 -7.71 13.96
C GLN A 129 -18.57 -6.47 13.08
N LEU A 130 -17.94 -6.44 11.88
CA LEU A 130 -18.11 -5.36 10.91
C LEU A 130 -19.56 -5.17 10.50
N PHE A 131 -20.27 -6.26 10.22
CA PHE A 131 -21.72 -6.22 9.88
C PHE A 131 -22.58 -5.84 11.09
N ARG A 132 -22.21 -6.23 12.29
CA ARG A 132 -22.93 -5.89 13.53
C ARG A 132 -22.68 -4.45 14.00
N GLY A 133 -21.65 -3.78 13.50
CA GLY A 133 -21.29 -2.42 13.90
C GLY A 133 -20.56 -2.32 15.23
N ASP A 134 -20.07 -3.42 15.80
CA ASP A 134 -19.29 -3.47 17.03
C ASP A 134 -17.86 -3.96 16.74
N VAL A 135 -17.14 -3.20 15.93
CA VAL A 135 -15.77 -3.51 15.55
C VAL A 135 -14.81 -2.93 16.57
N ARG A 136 -13.85 -3.73 17.01
CA ARG A 136 -12.74 -3.27 17.83
C ARG A 136 -11.59 -2.81 16.94
N PRO A 137 -10.95 -1.66 17.24
CA PRO A 137 -9.85 -1.16 16.44
C PRO A 137 -8.59 -2.04 16.57
N TYR A 138 -7.75 -2.04 15.53
CA TYR A 138 -6.44 -2.68 15.49
C TYR A 138 -5.34 -1.63 15.37
N LEU A 139 -4.21 -1.80 16.07
CA LEU A 139 -3.00 -0.99 15.90
C LEU A 139 -2.41 -1.20 14.51
N GLY A 140 -2.26 -2.47 14.12
CA GLY A 140 -1.78 -2.89 12.82
C GLY A 140 -2.89 -3.07 11.79
N HIS A 141 -2.71 -4.05 10.92
CA HIS A 141 -3.71 -4.42 9.91
C HIS A 141 -4.74 -5.37 10.53
N ASN A 142 -6.00 -5.02 10.45
CA ASN A 142 -7.07 -5.96 10.79
C ASN A 142 -7.07 -7.17 9.83
N PRO A 143 -7.70 -8.30 10.16
CA PRO A 143 -7.64 -9.52 9.35
C PRO A 143 -8.10 -9.31 7.89
N LEU A 144 -9.10 -8.49 7.66
CA LEU A 144 -9.59 -8.19 6.30
C LEU A 144 -8.60 -7.32 5.53
N ALA A 145 -7.97 -6.34 6.18
CA ALA A 145 -6.93 -5.50 5.57
C ALA A 145 -5.69 -6.32 5.19
N ARG A 146 -5.30 -7.32 5.98
CA ARG A 146 -4.18 -8.23 5.64
C ARG A 146 -4.44 -8.98 4.34
N LEU A 147 -5.65 -9.53 4.17
CA LEU A 147 -6.03 -10.19 2.91
C LEU A 147 -5.98 -9.23 1.74
N MET A 148 -6.57 -8.05 1.89
CA MET A 148 -6.64 -7.02 0.85
C MET A 148 -5.24 -6.55 0.42
N VAL A 149 -4.37 -6.22 1.37
CA VAL A 149 -3.00 -5.76 1.10
C VAL A 149 -2.18 -6.86 0.41
N SER A 150 -2.36 -8.12 0.81
CA SER A 150 -1.67 -9.25 0.19
C SER A 150 -2.09 -9.47 -1.26
N LEU A 151 -3.40 -9.39 -1.54
CA LEU A 151 -3.92 -9.50 -2.91
C LEU A 151 -3.45 -8.34 -3.78
N LEU A 152 -3.52 -7.10 -3.27
CA LEU A 152 -3.01 -5.94 -3.98
C LEU A 152 -1.52 -6.09 -4.28
N LEU A 153 -0.70 -6.49 -3.31
CA LEU A 153 0.73 -6.68 -3.50
C LEU A 153 1.02 -7.73 -4.57
N LEU A 154 0.30 -8.86 -4.55
CA LEU A 154 0.44 -9.92 -5.55
C LEU A 154 0.16 -9.42 -6.97
N LEU A 155 -0.98 -8.72 -7.15
CA LEU A 155 -1.36 -8.18 -8.45
C LEU A 155 -0.41 -7.06 -8.90
N LEU A 156 0.07 -6.21 -8.00
CA LEU A 156 1.05 -5.17 -8.31
C LEU A 156 2.40 -5.75 -8.75
N VAL A 157 2.85 -6.84 -8.14
CA VAL A 157 4.07 -7.57 -8.56
C VAL A 157 3.86 -8.18 -9.94
N ALA A 158 2.72 -8.83 -10.19
CA ALA A 158 2.40 -9.38 -11.51
C ALA A 158 2.33 -8.28 -12.58
N GLN A 159 1.73 -7.12 -12.24
CA GLN A 159 1.66 -5.97 -13.15
C GLN A 159 3.04 -5.41 -13.48
N ALA A 160 3.91 -5.24 -12.50
CA ALA A 160 5.27 -4.78 -12.70
C ALA A 160 6.09 -5.77 -13.54
N ALA A 161 6.02 -7.07 -13.24
CA ALA A 161 6.76 -8.10 -13.96
C ALA A 161 6.34 -8.18 -15.42
N THR A 162 5.04 -8.22 -15.69
CA THR A 162 4.52 -8.22 -17.08
C THR A 162 4.84 -6.92 -17.80
N GLY A 163 4.73 -5.78 -17.13
CA GLY A 163 5.06 -4.47 -17.67
C GLY A 163 6.53 -4.33 -18.07
N LEU A 164 7.47 -4.90 -17.32
CA LEU A 164 8.90 -4.90 -17.67
C LEU A 164 9.18 -5.73 -18.94
N VAL A 165 8.49 -6.87 -19.10
CA VAL A 165 8.58 -7.66 -20.34
C VAL A 165 8.03 -6.87 -21.53
N LEU A 166 6.89 -6.19 -21.34
CA LEU A 166 6.26 -5.37 -22.39
C LEU A 166 7.11 -4.15 -22.76
N ALA A 167 7.77 -3.52 -21.79
CA ALA A 167 8.72 -2.44 -22.07
C ALA A 167 9.84 -2.90 -23.02
N GLY A 168 10.35 -4.11 -22.83
CA GLY A 168 11.37 -4.70 -23.70
C GLY A 168 10.85 -5.08 -25.09
N THR A 169 9.66 -5.67 -25.16
CA THR A 169 9.12 -6.24 -26.41
C THR A 169 8.32 -5.24 -27.25
N ASP A 170 7.90 -4.11 -26.66
CA ASP A 170 7.02 -3.15 -27.35
C ASP A 170 7.76 -1.89 -27.79
N ILE A 171 8.66 -1.38 -26.97
CA ILE A 171 9.43 -0.16 -27.25
C ILE A 171 10.95 -0.34 -27.05
N TYR A 172 11.42 -1.56 -26.90
CA TYR A 172 12.84 -1.94 -26.75
C TYR A 172 13.57 -1.27 -25.59
N TYR A 173 12.85 -1.05 -24.47
CA TYR A 173 13.40 -0.44 -23.26
C TYR A 173 13.97 -1.51 -22.30
N PRO A 174 14.92 -1.12 -21.40
CA PRO A 174 15.45 -2.02 -20.40
C PRO A 174 14.36 -2.70 -19.55
N PRO A 175 14.60 -3.87 -18.91
CA PRO A 175 15.90 -4.60 -18.95
C PRO A 175 16.07 -5.49 -20.17
N PHE A 176 15.03 -5.76 -20.95
CA PHE A 176 15.06 -6.77 -22.00
C PHE A 176 15.22 -6.18 -23.42
N GLY A 177 15.04 -4.86 -23.59
CA GLY A 177 14.92 -4.21 -24.89
C GLY A 177 16.10 -4.44 -25.81
N GLY A 178 17.33 -4.29 -25.32
CA GLY A 178 18.53 -4.53 -26.13
C GLY A 178 18.66 -5.98 -26.59
N TRP A 179 18.31 -6.96 -25.73
CA TRP A 179 18.28 -8.36 -26.09
C TRP A 179 17.20 -8.67 -27.13
N ILE A 180 16.00 -8.11 -26.96
CA ILE A 180 14.89 -8.27 -27.92
C ILE A 180 15.24 -7.64 -29.27
N ALA A 181 15.76 -6.42 -29.30
CA ALA A 181 16.20 -5.76 -30.52
C ALA A 181 17.25 -6.61 -31.28
N GLY A 182 18.24 -7.14 -30.55
CA GLY A 182 19.24 -8.04 -31.09
C GLY A 182 18.67 -9.34 -31.67
N TRP A 183 17.66 -9.89 -31.03
CA TRP A 183 17.00 -11.13 -31.46
C TRP A 183 16.19 -10.95 -32.75
N ILE A 184 15.51 -9.80 -32.91
CA ILE A 184 14.63 -9.54 -34.06
C ILE A 184 15.34 -8.84 -35.23
N ALA A 185 16.56 -8.33 -35.03
CA ALA A 185 17.32 -7.69 -36.09
C ALA A 185 17.64 -8.66 -37.21
N ALA A 186 17.47 -8.23 -38.48
CA ALA A 186 17.90 -8.99 -39.64
C ALA A 186 19.43 -9.11 -39.69
N PRO A 187 19.99 -10.15 -40.37
CA PRO A 187 21.42 -10.32 -40.48
C PRO A 187 22.14 -9.08 -41.02
N GLY A 188 23.15 -8.61 -40.27
CA GLY A 188 23.93 -7.42 -40.63
C GLY A 188 23.32 -6.08 -40.26
N VAL A 189 22.16 -6.05 -39.63
CA VAL A 189 21.53 -4.82 -39.07
C VAL A 189 21.98 -4.57 -37.64
N ASP A 190 22.38 -3.34 -37.36
CA ASP A 190 22.67 -2.92 -35.99
C ASP A 190 21.38 -2.88 -35.16
N PRO A 191 21.26 -3.68 -34.09
CA PRO A 191 20.08 -3.69 -33.21
C PRO A 191 19.71 -2.31 -32.65
N ALA A 192 20.67 -1.40 -32.49
CA ALA A 192 20.44 -0.05 -31.98
C ALA A 192 19.63 0.84 -32.94
N THR A 193 19.53 0.43 -34.24
CA THR A 193 18.73 1.14 -35.24
C THR A 193 17.28 0.69 -35.33
N ILE A 194 16.91 -0.39 -34.63
CA ILE A 194 15.53 -0.89 -34.62
C ILE A 194 14.65 0.07 -33.84
N LEU A 195 13.61 0.58 -34.49
CA LEU A 195 12.67 1.53 -33.90
C LEU A 195 11.31 0.90 -33.64
N PRO A 196 10.60 1.31 -32.58
CA PRO A 196 9.21 0.90 -32.36
C PRO A 196 8.32 1.36 -33.54
N TYR A 197 7.35 0.52 -33.88
CA TYR A 197 6.41 0.74 -35.00
C TYR A 197 7.04 0.78 -36.41
N ASP A 198 8.35 0.61 -36.53
CA ASP A 198 9.05 0.45 -37.81
C ASP A 198 9.46 -1.02 -38.01
N LYS A 199 9.27 -1.55 -39.22
CA LYS A 199 9.66 -2.91 -39.59
C LYS A 199 10.96 -2.96 -40.40
N ALA A 200 11.57 -1.80 -40.65
CA ALA A 200 12.85 -1.74 -41.34
C ALA A 200 13.93 -2.48 -40.55
N GLY A 201 14.68 -3.33 -41.22
CA GLY A 201 15.77 -4.09 -40.59
C GLY A 201 15.34 -5.20 -39.63
N ILE A 202 14.07 -5.60 -39.62
CA ILE A 202 13.55 -6.69 -38.80
C ILE A 202 13.48 -8.00 -39.59
N ASP A 203 13.97 -9.11 -39.01
CA ASP A 203 13.75 -10.46 -39.52
C ASP A 203 12.31 -10.91 -39.27
N PRO A 204 11.51 -11.23 -40.27
CA PRO A 204 10.10 -11.59 -40.12
C PRO A 204 9.87 -12.82 -39.23
N THR A 205 10.76 -13.81 -39.26
CA THR A 205 10.62 -15.05 -38.51
C THR A 205 10.83 -14.79 -37.01
N SER A 206 11.91 -14.08 -36.66
CA SER A 206 12.22 -13.68 -35.29
C SER A 206 11.16 -12.74 -34.75
N TRP A 207 10.62 -11.85 -35.56
CA TRP A 207 9.51 -10.97 -35.19
C TRP A 207 8.25 -11.74 -34.79
N GLU A 208 7.82 -12.73 -35.56
CA GLU A 208 6.65 -13.54 -35.23
C GLU A 208 6.89 -14.40 -33.97
N ALA A 209 8.11 -14.94 -33.80
CA ALA A 209 8.48 -15.65 -32.58
C ALA A 209 8.45 -14.73 -31.34
N MET A 210 8.96 -13.51 -31.45
CA MET A 210 8.89 -12.51 -30.37
C MET A 210 7.44 -12.14 -30.07
N ARG A 211 6.58 -11.94 -31.08
CA ARG A 211 5.16 -11.67 -30.88
C ARG A 211 4.45 -12.81 -30.15
N ALA A 212 4.75 -14.05 -30.49
CA ALA A 212 4.22 -15.23 -29.82
C ALA A 212 4.63 -15.26 -28.33
N LEU A 213 5.92 -14.99 -28.05
CA LEU A 213 6.44 -14.84 -26.68
C LEU A 213 5.73 -13.71 -25.92
N ARG A 214 5.51 -12.56 -26.56
CA ARG A 214 4.90 -11.36 -25.97
C ARG A 214 3.41 -11.57 -25.62
N SER A 215 2.68 -12.31 -26.46
CA SER A 215 1.22 -12.42 -26.39
C SER A 215 0.65 -12.76 -25.00
N PRO A 216 1.13 -13.78 -24.27
CA PRO A 216 0.62 -14.09 -22.93
C PRO A 216 0.85 -12.94 -21.93
N PHE A 217 1.96 -12.22 -22.04
CA PHE A 217 2.25 -11.08 -21.15
C PHE A 217 1.32 -9.90 -21.40
N VAL A 218 0.96 -9.62 -22.67
CA VAL A 218 -0.06 -8.62 -23.00
C VAL A 218 -1.39 -9.00 -22.37
N THR A 219 -1.83 -10.24 -22.55
CA THR A 219 -3.10 -10.74 -22.01
C THR A 219 -3.11 -10.66 -20.49
N MET A 220 -2.04 -11.10 -19.82
CA MET A 220 -1.92 -11.04 -18.37
C MET A 220 -1.92 -9.60 -17.85
N HIS A 221 -1.14 -8.70 -18.47
CA HIS A 221 -1.05 -7.29 -18.08
C HIS A 221 -2.41 -6.60 -18.21
N TYR A 222 -3.12 -6.86 -19.30
CA TYR A 222 -4.46 -6.33 -19.59
C TYR A 222 -5.50 -6.78 -18.55
N TRP A 223 -5.64 -8.09 -18.29
CA TRP A 223 -6.62 -8.59 -17.33
C TRP A 223 -6.27 -8.24 -15.90
N ASN A 224 -4.99 -8.24 -15.57
CA ASN A 224 -4.51 -7.83 -14.26
C ASN A 224 -4.77 -6.34 -14.00
N PHE A 225 -4.72 -5.49 -15.02
CA PHE A 225 -5.13 -4.08 -14.93
C PHE A 225 -6.59 -3.94 -14.45
N TYR A 226 -7.53 -4.67 -15.04
CA TYR A 226 -8.93 -4.64 -14.61
C TYR A 226 -9.13 -5.23 -13.21
N ALA A 227 -8.42 -6.30 -12.90
CA ALA A 227 -8.45 -6.90 -11.57
C ALA A 227 -7.94 -5.90 -10.51
N LEU A 228 -6.87 -5.17 -10.80
CA LEU A 228 -6.34 -4.11 -9.95
C LEU A 228 -7.34 -2.96 -9.78
N LEU A 229 -7.98 -2.48 -10.85
CA LEU A 229 -8.99 -1.42 -10.75
C LEU A 229 -10.14 -1.84 -9.84
N MET A 230 -10.67 -3.04 -10.02
CA MET A 230 -11.72 -3.59 -9.16
C MET A 230 -11.26 -3.67 -7.71
N LEU A 231 -10.06 -4.20 -7.47
CA LEU A 231 -9.53 -4.39 -6.12
C LEU A 231 -9.21 -3.05 -5.43
N ILE A 232 -8.76 -2.04 -6.18
CA ILE A 232 -8.55 -0.67 -5.67
C ILE A 232 -9.88 -0.07 -5.22
N VAL A 233 -10.95 -0.21 -6.00
CA VAL A 233 -12.29 0.28 -5.61
C VAL A 233 -12.76 -0.42 -4.33
N ILE A 234 -12.63 -1.75 -4.26
CA ILE A 234 -12.99 -2.53 -3.06
C ILE A 234 -12.13 -2.09 -1.86
N HIS A 235 -10.84 -1.83 -2.08
CA HIS A 235 -9.94 -1.33 -1.04
C HIS A 235 -10.38 0.04 -0.50
N ILE A 236 -10.69 0.99 -1.39
CA ILE A 236 -11.16 2.32 -0.98
C ILE A 236 -12.46 2.22 -0.20
N VAL A 237 -13.43 1.44 -0.69
CA VAL A 237 -14.69 1.19 0.03
C VAL A 237 -14.42 0.55 1.39
N GLY A 238 -13.55 -0.44 1.45
CA GLY A 238 -13.14 -1.10 2.69
C GLY A 238 -12.52 -0.13 3.70
N VAL A 239 -11.62 0.75 3.25
CA VAL A 239 -11.01 1.78 4.11
C VAL A 239 -12.08 2.74 4.64
N VAL A 240 -12.98 3.23 3.79
CA VAL A 240 -14.06 4.14 4.20
C VAL A 240 -15.00 3.46 5.21
N VAL A 241 -15.42 2.23 4.96
CA VAL A 241 -16.29 1.48 5.87
C VAL A 241 -15.60 1.24 7.21
N THR A 242 -14.33 0.85 7.19
CA THR A 242 -13.54 0.62 8.42
C THR A 242 -13.38 1.94 9.19
N GLU A 243 -13.05 3.05 8.53
CA GLU A 243 -12.94 4.37 9.15
C GLU A 243 -14.24 4.77 9.87
N LEU A 244 -15.39 4.56 9.21
CA LEU A 244 -16.71 4.88 9.78
C LEU A 244 -17.13 3.96 10.93
N ARG A 245 -16.66 2.71 10.94
CA ARG A 245 -17.04 1.69 11.94
C ARG A 245 -16.08 1.61 13.12
N GLU A 246 -14.79 1.80 12.92
CA GLU A 246 -13.77 1.76 13.98
C GLU A 246 -13.61 3.09 14.73
N GLY A 247 -14.32 4.17 14.34
CA GLY A 247 -14.30 5.46 15.04
C GLY A 247 -13.20 6.41 14.61
N GLY A 248 -12.65 6.23 13.41
CA GLY A 248 -11.73 7.19 12.79
C GLY A 248 -10.24 6.88 13.04
N GLY A 249 -9.39 7.61 12.32
CA GLY A 249 -7.93 7.59 12.50
C GLY A 249 -7.13 6.84 11.43
N ILE A 250 -7.75 6.10 10.51
CA ILE A 250 -7.02 5.41 9.43
C ILE A 250 -6.58 6.41 8.36
N VAL A 251 -7.49 7.25 7.90
CA VAL A 251 -7.20 8.28 6.90
C VAL A 251 -6.27 9.33 7.51
N SER A 252 -6.51 9.79 8.74
CA SER A 252 -5.63 10.74 9.42
C SER A 252 -4.21 10.17 9.60
N ALA A 253 -4.08 8.87 9.89
CA ALA A 253 -2.78 8.22 10.03
C ALA A 253 -1.98 8.22 8.72
N MET A 254 -2.62 8.20 7.54
CA MET A 254 -1.93 8.32 6.25
C MET A 254 -1.26 9.69 6.06
N PHE A 255 -1.84 10.75 6.64
CA PHE A 255 -1.31 12.12 6.54
C PHE A 255 -0.41 12.50 7.71
N THR A 256 -0.77 12.12 8.93
CA THR A 256 -0.12 12.58 10.16
C THR A 256 0.86 11.56 10.75
N GLY A 257 0.80 10.29 10.32
CA GLY A 257 1.51 9.17 10.93
C GLY A 257 1.01 8.80 12.33
N ARG A 258 -0.12 9.36 12.78
CA ARG A 258 -0.69 9.13 14.11
C ARG A 258 -2.11 8.59 13.98
N LYS A 259 -2.37 7.48 14.66
CA LYS A 259 -3.70 6.89 14.74
C LYS A 259 -4.33 7.27 16.08
N ILE A 260 -5.52 7.84 16.03
CA ILE A 260 -6.31 8.20 17.24
C ILE A 260 -7.31 7.08 17.49
N PHE A 261 -7.41 6.60 18.71
CA PHE A 261 -8.30 5.51 19.09
C PHE A 261 -9.33 5.99 20.11
N ASP A 262 -10.58 5.63 19.90
CA ASP A 262 -11.68 5.85 20.87
C ASP A 262 -11.78 4.70 21.88
N ARG A 263 -11.20 3.53 21.55
CA ARG A 263 -11.19 2.32 22.39
C ARG A 263 -9.82 1.67 22.36
N THR A 264 -9.47 0.88 23.37
CA THR A 264 -8.20 0.14 23.41
C THR A 264 -8.13 -0.85 22.25
N PRO A 265 -7.08 -0.80 21.41
CA PRO A 265 -6.88 -1.74 20.31
C PRO A 265 -6.77 -3.19 20.78
N VAL A 266 -7.24 -4.13 19.96
CA VAL A 266 -7.24 -5.57 20.27
C VAL A 266 -5.82 -6.12 20.46
N ASP A 267 -4.87 -5.60 19.67
CA ASP A 267 -3.47 -6.00 19.65
C ASP A 267 -2.56 -5.14 20.55
N HIS A 268 -3.16 -4.35 21.47
CA HIS A 268 -2.42 -3.55 22.44
C HIS A 268 -1.98 -4.40 23.63
N GLY A 269 -0.68 -4.63 23.78
CA GLY A 269 -0.11 -5.37 24.91
C GLY A 269 0.17 -6.85 24.66
N GLU A 270 -0.08 -7.39 23.50
CA GLU A 270 0.45 -8.70 23.13
C GLU A 270 1.97 -8.62 22.90
N PRO A 271 2.77 -9.56 23.48
CA PRO A 271 4.18 -9.65 23.18
C PRO A 271 4.33 -10.05 21.72
N GLY A 272 4.26 -9.06 20.84
CA GLY A 272 4.24 -9.28 19.41
C GLY A 272 3.37 -8.31 18.62
N ALA A 273 2.55 -7.50 19.27
CA ALA A 273 1.80 -6.42 18.65
C ALA A 273 2.66 -5.18 18.36
#